data_68bf9f9a5af0baea2d1f71bb58741b8b
#
_entry.id   68bf9f9a5af0baea2d1f71bb58741b8b
#
_cell.length_a   1.000
_cell.length_b   1.000
_cell.length_c   1.000
_cell.angle_alpha   90.00
_cell.angle_beta   90.00
_cell.angle_gamma   90.00
#
_symmetry.space_group_name_H-M   'P 1'
#
loop_
_entity.id
_entity.type
_entity.pdbx_description
1 polymer ?
#
loop_
_entity_poly.entity_id
_entity_poly.type
_entity_poly.pdbx_seq_one_letter_code
_entity_poly.pdbx_strand_id
1 'polypeptide(L)'
;ALAEPGVTVEVQAKPGSDWKPYPTRTLDDLPEIKQAKPDSDLSQYGGLLACRMKVTGFFHPAKRDGRWWLVDPEGGLFIHRAVVSVSPLRTSGAQAALRAEFGDEAAWAAGTTELLRSHGFNGLGAWSDTERLRGVPRPLVYTRIWNFMSSYGKKRGGTYQQPGHTGYPNDCIFAFDPEFEAFCEQHAR
;
A
#
# COMPACT_ATOMS: atom_id res chain seq x y z
N ALA A 1 26.98 10.51 6.30
CA ALA A 1 27.28 9.08 6.24
C ALA A 1 26.68 8.42 7.48
N LEU A 2 26.06 7.27 7.34
CA LEU A 2 25.61 6.48 8.49
C LEU A 2 26.83 5.87 9.17
N ALA A 3 26.83 5.82 10.52
CA ALA A 3 27.86 5.15 11.28
C ALA A 3 27.95 3.67 10.92
N GLU A 4 29.11 3.06 11.14
CA GLU A 4 29.26 1.61 11.00
C GLU A 4 28.32 0.88 11.96
N PRO A 5 27.81 -0.32 11.59
CA PRO A 5 26.94 -1.09 12.47
C PRO A 5 27.64 -1.44 13.79
N GLY A 6 27.03 -1.05 14.91
CA GLY A 6 27.60 -1.30 16.26
C GLY A 6 27.19 -2.64 16.87
N VAL A 7 26.19 -3.30 16.31
CA VAL A 7 25.60 -4.55 16.85
C VAL A 7 25.57 -5.63 15.78
N THR A 8 25.87 -6.87 16.18
CA THR A 8 25.71 -8.04 15.33
C THR A 8 24.63 -8.93 15.92
N VAL A 9 23.68 -9.35 15.11
CA VAL A 9 22.63 -10.30 15.50
C VAL A 9 22.76 -11.60 14.71
N GLU A 10 22.53 -12.71 15.36
CA GLU A 10 22.45 -14.02 14.70
C GLU A 10 21.09 -14.14 13.99
N VAL A 11 21.12 -14.45 12.70
CA VAL A 11 19.91 -14.57 11.87
C VAL A 11 19.84 -15.94 11.21
N GLN A 12 18.69 -16.59 11.31
CA GLN A 12 18.33 -17.78 10.55
C GLN A 12 17.38 -17.36 9.42
N ALA A 13 17.88 -17.32 8.19
CA ALA A 13 17.13 -16.80 7.04
C ALA A 13 15.91 -17.68 6.66
N LYS A 14 15.98 -18.98 6.95
CA LYS A 14 14.88 -19.94 6.75
C LYS A 14 14.91 -20.96 7.88
N PRO A 15 13.76 -21.51 8.30
CA PRO A 15 13.74 -22.61 9.24
C PRO A 15 14.68 -23.75 8.82
N GLY A 16 15.60 -24.14 9.71
CA GLY A 16 16.57 -25.21 9.47
C GLY A 16 17.84 -24.80 8.70
N SER A 17 18.00 -23.56 8.29
CA SER A 17 19.28 -23.05 7.78
C SER A 17 20.24 -22.70 8.91
N ASP A 18 21.52 -22.58 8.60
CA ASP A 18 22.53 -22.15 9.57
C ASP A 18 22.27 -20.72 10.06
N TRP A 19 22.56 -20.48 11.32
CA TRP A 19 22.60 -19.15 11.90
C TRP A 19 23.83 -18.42 11.37
N LYS A 20 23.66 -17.14 10.99
CA LYS A 20 24.73 -16.30 10.47
C LYS A 20 24.70 -14.94 11.16
N PRO A 21 25.89 -14.40 11.50
CA PRO A 21 25.98 -13.07 12.07
C PRO A 21 25.71 -12.00 11.01
N TYR A 22 24.80 -11.08 11.31
CA TYR A 22 24.50 -9.91 10.48
C TYR A 22 24.79 -8.62 11.24
N PRO A 23 25.62 -7.73 10.69
CA PRO A 23 25.81 -6.39 11.23
C PRO A 23 24.48 -5.64 11.19
N THR A 24 24.06 -5.09 12.32
CA THR A 24 22.76 -4.45 12.49
C THR A 24 22.94 -3.09 13.14
N ARG A 25 22.07 -2.15 12.81
CA ARG A 25 21.95 -0.86 13.48
C ARG A 25 20.72 -0.87 14.38
N THR A 26 20.88 -0.25 15.54
CA THR A 26 19.77 0.06 16.44
C THR A 26 19.20 1.44 16.13
N LEU A 27 18.12 1.81 16.77
CA LEU A 27 17.59 3.18 16.65
C LEU A 27 18.57 4.23 17.17
N ASP A 28 19.40 3.87 18.17
CA ASP A 28 20.41 4.75 18.75
C ASP A 28 21.58 5.05 17.79
N ASP A 29 21.81 4.16 16.80
CA ASP A 29 22.82 4.34 15.76
C ASP A 29 22.33 5.26 14.62
N LEU A 30 21.06 5.63 14.61
CA LEU A 30 20.51 6.53 13.61
C LEU A 30 20.81 7.98 13.96
N PRO A 31 21.16 8.82 12.98
CA PRO A 31 21.31 10.25 13.23
C PRO A 31 19.98 10.81 13.73
N GLU A 32 20.07 11.76 14.66
CA GLU A 32 18.89 12.44 15.21
C GLU A 32 18.02 12.99 14.06
N ILE A 33 16.90 12.36 13.81
CA ILE A 33 15.97 12.81 12.79
C ILE A 33 15.19 13.98 13.38
N LYS A 34 15.59 15.21 13.03
CA LYS A 34 14.78 16.37 13.34
C LYS A 34 13.43 16.19 12.64
N GLN A 35 12.38 15.95 13.42
CA GLN A 35 11.03 15.95 12.88
C GLN A 35 10.80 17.33 12.25
N ALA A 36 10.58 17.35 10.93
CA ALA A 36 10.05 18.53 10.28
C ALA A 36 8.72 18.87 10.97
N LYS A 37 8.50 20.15 11.27
CA LYS A 37 7.18 20.58 11.76
C LYS A 37 6.13 20.03 10.80
N PRO A 38 4.99 19.51 11.30
CA PRO A 38 3.90 19.10 10.44
C PRO A 38 3.59 20.25 9.48
N ASP A 39 3.65 19.94 8.19
CA ASP A 39 3.33 20.94 7.17
C ASP A 39 1.85 21.27 7.31
N SER A 40 1.57 22.47 7.86
CA SER A 40 0.19 22.90 8.13
C SER A 40 -0.64 23.13 6.85
N ASP A 41 0.01 23.02 5.70
CA ASP A 41 -0.57 23.32 4.38
C ASP A 41 -0.71 22.05 3.53
N LEU A 42 -1.28 21.01 4.14
CA LEU A 42 -1.62 19.77 3.46
C LEU A 42 -3.14 19.69 3.19
N SER A 43 -3.49 19.12 2.03
CA SER A 43 -4.85 18.73 1.72
C SER A 43 -5.36 17.63 2.66
N GLN A 44 -6.65 17.34 2.62
CA GLN A 44 -7.21 16.18 3.34
C GLN A 44 -6.60 14.84 2.90
N TYR A 45 -6.03 14.77 1.71
CA TYR A 45 -5.34 13.60 1.16
C TYR A 45 -3.84 13.55 1.51
N GLY A 46 -3.31 14.64 2.07
CA GLY A 46 -1.90 14.78 2.42
C GLY A 46 -1.00 15.30 1.31
N GLY A 47 -1.58 15.91 0.28
CA GLY A 47 -0.85 16.63 -0.76
C GLY A 47 -0.47 18.04 -0.34
N LEU A 48 0.70 18.51 -0.79
CA LEU A 48 1.23 19.83 -0.46
C LEU A 48 0.48 20.95 -1.21
N LEU A 49 -0.26 21.78 -0.48
CA LEU A 49 -1.07 22.86 -1.04
C LEU A 49 -0.27 24.14 -1.35
N ALA A 50 0.89 24.33 -0.71
CA ALA A 50 1.78 25.46 -1.03
C ALA A 50 2.21 25.50 -2.51
N CYS A 51 2.14 24.37 -3.20
CA CYS A 51 2.46 24.19 -4.60
C CYS A 51 1.24 23.77 -5.43
N ARG A 52 0.09 24.37 -5.18
CA ARG A 52 -1.18 23.96 -5.78
C ARG A 52 -1.15 23.94 -7.30
N MET A 53 -1.68 22.86 -7.87
CA MET A 53 -1.93 22.64 -9.28
C MET A 53 -3.43 22.78 -9.58
N LYS A 54 -3.85 22.44 -10.81
CA LYS A 54 -5.26 22.47 -11.20
C LYS A 54 -6.09 21.52 -10.35
N VAL A 55 -7.11 22.04 -9.71
CA VAL A 55 -8.13 21.25 -8.98
C VAL A 55 -9.03 20.55 -9.99
N THR A 56 -9.14 19.23 -9.92
CA THR A 56 -9.97 18.43 -10.83
C THR A 56 -11.03 17.60 -10.11
N GLY A 57 -10.94 17.51 -8.78
CA GLY A 57 -11.78 16.59 -7.99
C GLY A 57 -11.33 15.12 -8.04
N PHE A 58 -10.27 14.82 -8.80
CA PHE A 58 -9.72 13.48 -8.95
C PHE A 58 -8.20 13.50 -8.87
N PHE A 59 -7.60 12.36 -8.49
CA PHE A 59 -6.16 12.17 -8.64
C PHE A 59 -5.78 12.16 -10.13
N HIS A 60 -4.76 12.92 -10.49
CA HIS A 60 -4.27 12.96 -11.87
C HIS A 60 -2.77 13.23 -11.93
N PRO A 61 -2.07 12.77 -12.98
CA PRO A 61 -0.68 13.14 -13.19
C PRO A 61 -0.58 14.53 -13.79
N ALA A 62 0.41 15.31 -13.35
CA ALA A 62 0.75 16.59 -13.95
C ALA A 62 2.26 16.80 -13.96
N LYS A 63 2.75 17.58 -14.93
CA LYS A 63 4.17 17.92 -15.04
C LYS A 63 4.42 19.32 -14.49
N ARG A 64 5.39 19.44 -13.59
CA ARG A 64 5.86 20.70 -13.04
C ARG A 64 7.38 20.69 -12.93
N ASP A 65 8.03 21.73 -13.38
CA ASP A 65 9.48 21.91 -13.34
C ASP A 65 10.25 20.70 -13.92
N GLY A 66 9.77 20.19 -15.07
CA GLY A 66 10.35 19.03 -15.76
C GLY A 66 10.05 17.66 -15.13
N ARG A 67 9.40 17.61 -13.98
CA ARG A 67 9.13 16.38 -13.20
C ARG A 67 7.65 16.04 -13.20
N TRP A 68 7.31 14.76 -13.27
CA TRP A 68 5.95 14.26 -13.10
C TRP A 68 5.59 14.15 -11.61
N TRP A 69 4.38 14.58 -11.30
CA TRP A 69 3.78 14.51 -9.98
C TRP A 69 2.41 13.86 -10.06
N LEU A 70 2.02 13.19 -8.99
CA LEU A 70 0.62 12.91 -8.74
C LEU A 70 0.03 14.15 -8.05
N VAL A 71 -1.14 14.58 -8.50
CA VAL A 71 -1.88 15.70 -7.94
C VAL A 71 -3.17 15.17 -7.35
N ASP A 72 -3.45 15.55 -6.12
CA ASP A 72 -4.66 15.12 -5.43
C ASP A 72 -5.91 15.89 -5.88
N PRO A 73 -7.11 15.46 -5.48
CA PRO A 73 -8.37 16.12 -5.87
C PRO A 73 -8.44 17.61 -5.55
N GLU A 74 -7.72 18.09 -4.54
CA GLU A 74 -7.67 19.51 -4.13
C GLU A 74 -6.53 20.29 -4.78
N GLY A 75 -5.78 19.65 -5.65
CA GLY A 75 -4.67 20.28 -6.38
C GLY A 75 -3.33 20.24 -5.65
N GLY A 76 -3.22 19.55 -4.50
CA GLY A 76 -1.98 19.39 -3.77
C GLY A 76 -1.01 18.45 -4.48
N LEU A 77 0.30 18.76 -4.46
CA LEU A 77 1.33 17.85 -4.93
C LEU A 77 1.40 16.65 -3.97
N PHE A 78 1.11 15.46 -4.47
CA PHE A 78 0.89 14.28 -3.66
C PHE A 78 2.02 13.26 -3.82
N ILE A 79 2.54 12.80 -2.69
CA ILE A 79 3.43 11.64 -2.59
C ILE A 79 2.71 10.57 -1.78
N HIS A 80 2.43 9.44 -2.42
CA HIS A 80 1.75 8.33 -1.76
C HIS A 80 2.69 7.59 -0.80
N ARG A 81 2.63 7.96 0.48
CA ARG A 81 3.34 7.30 1.58
C ARG A 81 2.42 6.25 2.18
N ALA A 82 2.55 5.03 1.71
CA ALA A 82 1.59 3.98 2.00
C ALA A 82 2.22 2.72 2.61
N VAL A 83 1.44 2.02 3.41
CA VAL A 83 1.77 0.67 3.90
C VAL A 83 0.96 -0.34 3.10
N VAL A 84 1.61 -1.41 2.66
CA VAL A 84 0.98 -2.52 1.92
C VAL A 84 0.43 -3.58 2.87
N SER A 85 -0.51 -4.39 2.38
CA SER A 85 -1.04 -5.55 3.11
C SER A 85 -1.65 -5.23 4.48
N VAL A 86 -2.20 -4.02 4.64
CA VAL A 86 -2.90 -3.64 5.86
C VAL A 86 -4.23 -4.37 5.90
N SER A 87 -4.27 -5.47 6.65
CA SER A 87 -5.48 -6.29 6.80
C SER A 87 -5.46 -7.04 8.13
N PRO A 88 -6.61 -7.34 8.72
CA PRO A 88 -6.65 -8.20 9.89
C PRO A 88 -6.26 -9.63 9.50
N LEU A 89 -5.31 -10.21 10.19
CA LEU A 89 -4.94 -11.61 9.96
C LEU A 89 -6.12 -12.54 10.31
N ARG A 90 -6.29 -13.60 9.53
CA ARG A 90 -7.42 -14.54 9.67
C ARG A 90 -7.15 -15.72 10.60
N THR A 91 -5.97 -15.79 11.21
CA THR A 91 -5.68 -16.84 12.19
C THR A 91 -6.49 -16.63 13.48
N SER A 92 -6.83 -17.72 14.17
CA SER A 92 -7.62 -17.64 15.41
C SER A 92 -6.97 -16.77 16.48
N GLY A 93 -5.65 -16.85 16.62
CA GLY A 93 -4.89 -16.03 17.56
C GLY A 93 -4.94 -14.53 17.22
N ALA A 94 -4.76 -14.18 15.95
CA ALA A 94 -4.84 -12.79 15.50
C ALA A 94 -6.26 -12.21 15.66
N GLN A 95 -7.29 -13.01 15.38
CA GLN A 95 -8.69 -12.61 15.59
C GLN A 95 -9.03 -12.44 17.08
N ALA A 96 -8.45 -13.26 17.95
CA ALA A 96 -8.60 -13.10 19.39
C ALA A 96 -7.92 -11.82 19.88
N ALA A 97 -6.70 -11.54 19.42
CA ALA A 97 -5.96 -10.32 19.74
C ALA A 97 -6.70 -9.06 19.24
N LEU A 98 -7.22 -9.07 18.01
CA LEU A 98 -8.01 -7.98 17.45
C LEU A 98 -9.22 -7.67 18.33
N ARG A 99 -9.96 -8.71 18.72
CA ARG A 99 -11.13 -8.54 19.59
C ARG A 99 -10.76 -8.04 20.99
N ALA A 100 -9.64 -8.49 21.52
CA ALA A 100 -9.17 -8.06 22.85
C ALA A 100 -8.74 -6.59 22.84
N GLU A 101 -8.11 -6.12 21.77
CA GLU A 101 -7.56 -4.77 21.66
C GLU A 101 -8.59 -3.74 21.16
N PHE A 102 -9.33 -4.09 20.10
CA PHE A 102 -10.23 -3.17 19.41
C PHE A 102 -11.72 -3.47 19.62
N GLY A 103 -12.07 -4.65 20.08
CA GLY A 103 -13.45 -5.12 20.18
C GLY A 103 -13.99 -5.70 18.88
N ASP A 104 -13.93 -4.95 17.78
CA ASP A 104 -14.41 -5.39 16.48
C ASP A 104 -13.55 -4.89 15.31
N GLU A 105 -13.90 -5.32 14.09
CA GLU A 105 -13.17 -4.94 12.87
C GLU A 105 -13.35 -3.47 12.48
N ALA A 106 -14.46 -2.84 12.86
CA ALA A 106 -14.69 -1.42 12.57
C ALA A 106 -13.80 -0.53 13.44
N ALA A 107 -13.71 -0.85 14.74
CA ALA A 107 -12.80 -0.19 15.66
C ALA A 107 -11.32 -0.44 15.28
N TRP A 108 -10.98 -1.66 14.83
CA TRP A 108 -9.67 -1.96 14.27
C TRP A 108 -9.36 -1.08 13.05
N ALA A 109 -10.28 -0.93 12.11
CA ALA A 109 -10.10 -0.12 10.92
C ALA A 109 -9.87 1.36 11.27
N ALA A 110 -10.65 1.89 12.20
CA ALA A 110 -10.50 3.26 12.69
C ALA A 110 -9.17 3.48 13.40
N GLY A 111 -8.82 2.60 14.35
CA GLY A 111 -7.57 2.68 15.11
C GLY A 111 -6.34 2.52 14.22
N THR A 112 -6.36 1.57 13.28
CA THR A 112 -5.26 1.36 12.32
C THR A 112 -5.09 2.55 11.40
N THR A 113 -6.18 3.15 10.92
CA THR A 113 -6.13 4.35 10.08
C THR A 113 -5.49 5.52 10.84
N GLU A 114 -5.86 5.73 12.09
CA GLU A 114 -5.29 6.80 12.91
C GLU A 114 -3.83 6.52 13.26
N LEU A 115 -3.47 5.28 13.58
CA LEU A 115 -2.08 4.88 13.81
C LEU A 115 -1.19 5.22 12.61
N LEU A 116 -1.61 4.83 11.41
CA LEU A 116 -0.86 5.12 10.19
C LEU A 116 -0.72 6.63 9.96
N ARG A 117 -1.80 7.39 10.16
CA ARG A 117 -1.80 8.84 10.01
C ARG A 117 -0.88 9.53 11.01
N SER A 118 -0.90 9.13 12.29
CA SER A 118 -0.05 9.69 13.33
C SER A 118 1.45 9.47 13.05
N HIS A 119 1.78 8.43 12.28
CA HIS A 119 3.14 8.14 11.82
C HIS A 119 3.46 8.74 10.43
N GLY A 120 2.61 9.64 9.91
CA GLY A 120 2.86 10.37 8.68
C GLY A 120 2.55 9.61 7.39
N PHE A 121 1.91 8.44 7.47
CA PHE A 121 1.39 7.76 6.28
C PHE A 121 0.08 8.39 5.84
N ASN A 122 -0.09 8.56 4.55
CA ASN A 122 -1.30 9.11 3.94
C ASN A 122 -2.03 8.09 3.05
N GLY A 123 -1.55 6.84 3.01
CA GLY A 123 -2.09 5.86 2.10
C GLY A 123 -2.01 4.41 2.53
N LEU A 124 -2.83 3.62 1.87
CA LEU A 124 -2.86 2.17 1.91
C LEU A 124 -2.36 1.65 0.56
N GLY A 125 -1.33 0.82 0.59
CA GLY A 125 -0.78 0.19 -0.60
C GLY A 125 -1.55 -1.07 -1.01
N ALA A 126 -1.01 -1.78 -1.99
CA ALA A 126 -1.55 -3.01 -2.52
C ALA A 126 -1.84 -4.06 -1.43
N TRP A 127 -2.77 -4.96 -1.69
CA TRP A 127 -3.22 -6.06 -0.81
C TRP A 127 -3.79 -5.64 0.55
N SER A 128 -4.06 -4.35 0.76
CA SER A 128 -4.76 -3.87 1.94
C SER A 128 -6.26 -4.15 1.86
N ASP A 129 -6.90 -4.34 3.00
CA ASP A 129 -8.36 -4.52 3.09
C ASP A 129 -9.07 -3.17 2.91
N THR A 130 -9.10 -2.71 1.66
CA THR A 130 -9.66 -1.42 1.31
C THR A 130 -11.16 -1.34 1.58
N GLU A 131 -11.88 -2.46 1.55
CA GLU A 131 -13.33 -2.46 1.79
C GLU A 131 -13.67 -2.02 3.22
N ARG A 132 -12.90 -2.49 4.22
CA ARG A 132 -13.08 -2.08 5.61
C ARG A 132 -12.48 -0.69 5.88
N LEU A 133 -11.27 -0.45 5.38
CA LEU A 133 -10.49 0.75 5.71
C LEU A 133 -11.02 2.02 5.02
N ARG A 134 -11.78 1.91 3.91
CA ARG A 134 -12.43 3.06 3.27
C ARG A 134 -13.72 3.51 3.98
N GLY A 135 -14.30 2.65 4.81
CA GLY A 135 -15.54 2.93 5.56
C GLY A 135 -15.37 3.82 6.79
N VAL A 136 -14.13 4.18 7.16
CA VAL A 136 -13.89 5.06 8.30
C VAL A 136 -14.18 6.53 7.95
N PRO A 137 -14.49 7.40 8.95
CA PRO A 137 -14.87 8.80 8.69
C PRO A 137 -13.81 9.62 7.94
N ARG A 138 -12.54 9.31 8.11
CA ARG A 138 -11.41 9.96 7.44
C ARG A 138 -10.49 8.91 6.84
N PRO A 139 -10.87 8.28 5.71
CA PRO A 139 -10.07 7.21 5.12
C PRO A 139 -8.73 7.74 4.60
N LEU A 140 -7.72 6.86 4.56
CA LEU A 140 -6.49 7.11 3.83
C LEU A 140 -6.71 6.89 2.34
N VAL A 141 -5.89 7.52 1.52
CA VAL A 141 -5.84 7.21 0.07
C VAL A 141 -5.44 5.75 -0.10
N TYR A 142 -6.05 5.04 -1.02
CA TYR A 142 -5.77 3.62 -1.19
C TYR A 142 -5.48 3.24 -2.65
N THR A 143 -4.68 2.19 -2.80
CA THR A 143 -4.40 1.56 -4.08
C THR A 143 -5.25 0.30 -4.20
N ARG A 144 -6.02 0.18 -5.30
CA ARG A 144 -6.79 -1.02 -5.61
C ARG A 144 -6.09 -1.87 -6.66
N ILE A 145 -6.11 -3.19 -6.46
CA ILE A 145 -5.60 -4.15 -7.43
C ILE A 145 -6.76 -4.71 -8.23
N TRP A 146 -6.66 -4.57 -9.53
CA TRP A 146 -7.67 -5.03 -10.50
C TRP A 146 -7.18 -6.27 -11.23
N ASN A 147 -6.97 -7.33 -10.81
CA ASN A 147 -6.44 -8.55 -11.42
C ASN A 147 -7.05 -8.91 -12.80
N PHE A 148 -7.01 -7.97 -13.74
CA PHE A 148 -7.65 -8.12 -15.06
C PHE A 148 -7.25 -9.41 -15.76
N MET A 149 -5.95 -9.71 -15.82
CA MET A 149 -5.44 -10.88 -16.51
C MET A 149 -6.00 -12.19 -15.91
N SER A 150 -5.80 -12.41 -14.61
CA SER A 150 -6.24 -13.63 -13.96
C SER A 150 -7.77 -13.76 -13.93
N SER A 151 -8.49 -12.66 -13.79
CA SER A 151 -9.96 -12.65 -13.81
C SER A 151 -10.51 -12.96 -15.18
N TYR A 152 -9.90 -12.40 -16.24
CA TYR A 152 -10.29 -12.71 -17.61
C TYR A 152 -9.95 -14.15 -18.00
N GLY A 153 -8.77 -14.63 -17.64
CA GLY A 153 -8.34 -16.00 -17.88
C GLY A 153 -9.29 -17.00 -17.23
N LYS A 154 -9.79 -16.73 -16.02
CA LYS A 154 -10.81 -17.55 -15.36
C LYS A 154 -12.14 -17.56 -16.14
N LYS A 155 -12.57 -16.41 -16.67
CA LYS A 155 -13.76 -16.32 -17.52
C LYS A 155 -13.64 -17.19 -18.78
N ARG A 156 -12.45 -17.28 -19.36
CA ARG A 156 -12.17 -18.06 -20.57
C ARG A 156 -11.92 -19.54 -20.34
N GLY A 157 -11.99 -20.06 -19.16
CA GLY A 157 -11.82 -21.48 -18.87
C GLY A 157 -10.69 -21.80 -17.90
N GLY A 158 -10.15 -20.80 -17.24
CA GLY A 158 -9.13 -20.93 -16.23
C GLY A 158 -7.77 -20.39 -16.65
N THR A 159 -6.94 -20.09 -15.68
CA THR A 159 -5.55 -19.70 -15.89
C THR A 159 -4.64 -20.88 -15.63
N TYR A 160 -3.65 -21.08 -16.49
CA TYR A 160 -2.61 -22.05 -16.24
C TYR A 160 -1.87 -21.69 -14.96
N GLN A 161 -1.75 -22.64 -14.07
CA GLN A 161 -1.00 -22.48 -12.83
C GLN A 161 0.09 -23.53 -12.74
N GLN A 162 1.31 -23.08 -12.57
CA GLN A 162 2.41 -23.90 -12.13
C GLN A 162 2.95 -23.34 -10.82
N PRO A 163 3.71 -24.09 -10.03
CA PRO A 163 4.26 -23.63 -8.77
C PRO A 163 4.96 -22.27 -8.92
N GLY A 164 4.46 -21.25 -8.20
CA GLY A 164 5.00 -19.88 -8.24
C GLY A 164 4.50 -18.98 -9.37
N HIS A 165 3.66 -19.48 -10.28
CA HIS A 165 3.11 -18.68 -11.38
C HIS A 165 1.60 -18.85 -11.53
N THR A 166 0.94 -17.79 -11.94
CA THR A 166 -0.48 -17.79 -12.25
C THR A 166 -0.68 -17.26 -13.68
N GLY A 167 -1.36 -18.02 -14.51
CA GLY A 167 -1.77 -17.56 -15.83
C GLY A 167 -0.65 -17.51 -16.88
N TYR A 168 0.41 -18.33 -16.74
CA TYR A 168 1.52 -18.28 -17.65
C TYR A 168 2.05 -19.68 -17.96
N PRO A 169 2.37 -20.02 -19.23
CA PRO A 169 2.22 -19.28 -20.48
C PRO A 169 0.87 -19.48 -21.17
N ASN A 170 0.07 -20.52 -20.82
CA ASN A 170 -1.05 -20.98 -21.63
C ASN A 170 -2.31 -20.11 -21.53
N ASP A 171 -2.45 -19.35 -20.43
CA ASP A 171 -3.55 -18.41 -20.23
C ASP A 171 -3.06 -16.96 -20.31
N CYS A 172 -2.01 -16.75 -21.04
CA CYS A 172 -1.57 -15.42 -21.40
C CYS A 172 -2.69 -14.74 -22.15
N ILE A 173 -3.21 -13.64 -21.60
CA ILE A 173 -4.24 -12.88 -22.29
C ILE A 173 -3.63 -12.30 -23.55
N PHE A 174 -4.24 -12.65 -24.66
CA PHE A 174 -3.97 -11.95 -25.89
C PHE A 174 -4.65 -10.57 -25.77
N ALA A 175 -3.83 -9.52 -25.63
CA ALA A 175 -4.34 -8.16 -25.38
C ALA A 175 -5.24 -7.62 -26.51
N PHE A 176 -5.21 -8.24 -27.68
CA PHE A 176 -6.06 -7.93 -28.83
C PHE A 176 -7.31 -8.82 -28.91
N ASP A 177 -7.60 -9.61 -27.88
CA ASP A 177 -8.87 -10.33 -27.80
C ASP A 177 -10.01 -9.31 -27.75
N PRO A 178 -10.97 -9.36 -28.70
CA PRO A 178 -12.02 -8.34 -28.81
C PRO A 178 -12.94 -8.27 -27.58
N GLU A 179 -13.01 -9.33 -26.78
CA GLU A 179 -13.79 -9.32 -25.54
C GLU A 179 -13.02 -8.75 -24.33
N PHE A 180 -11.70 -8.59 -24.41
CA PHE A 180 -10.89 -8.22 -23.27
C PHE A 180 -11.15 -6.78 -22.80
N GLU A 181 -11.29 -5.84 -23.72
CA GLU A 181 -11.58 -4.44 -23.40
C GLU A 181 -12.92 -4.28 -22.67
N ALA A 182 -13.97 -4.87 -23.23
CA ALA A 182 -15.30 -4.84 -22.63
C ALA A 182 -15.33 -5.53 -21.25
N PHE A 183 -14.55 -6.61 -21.08
CA PHE A 183 -14.39 -7.24 -19.78
C PHE A 183 -13.69 -6.30 -18.79
N CYS A 184 -12.60 -5.63 -19.19
CA CYS A 184 -11.87 -4.71 -18.32
C CYS A 184 -12.76 -3.55 -17.86
N GLU A 185 -13.53 -2.95 -18.75
CA GLU A 185 -14.49 -1.90 -18.42
C GLU A 185 -15.53 -2.36 -17.40
N GLN A 186 -16.11 -3.54 -17.61
CA GLN A 186 -17.09 -4.11 -16.68
C GLN A 186 -16.46 -4.44 -15.32
N HIS A 187 -15.25 -4.98 -15.33
CA HIS A 187 -14.54 -5.41 -14.11
C HIS A 187 -14.04 -4.23 -13.27
N ALA A 188 -13.81 -3.08 -13.89
CA ALA A 188 -13.34 -1.87 -13.22
C ALA A 188 -14.46 -1.04 -12.55
N ARG A 189 -15.72 -1.31 -12.83
CA ARG A 189 -16.91 -0.67 -12.22
C ARG A 189 -17.26 -1.31 -10.89
#